data_8eaa7ab4ce27ff6bd329bb476758fd88
#
_entry.id   8eaa7ab4ce27ff6bd329bb476758fd88
#
_cell.length_a   1.000
_cell.length_b   1.000
_cell.length_c   1.000
_cell.angle_alpha   90.00
_cell.angle_beta   90.00
_cell.angle_gamma   90.00
#
_symmetry.space_group_name_H-M   'P 1'
#
loop_
_entity.id
_entity.type
_entity.pdbx_description
1 polymer ?
#
loop_
_entity_poly.entity_id
_entity_poly.type
_entity_poly.pdbx_seq_one_letter_code
_entity_poly.pdbx_strand_id
1 'polypeptide(L)'
;MSFIWLCSCSIQKLSTLRDQMVEWDLQFKALQELEHAEETLSKLRLHLAWARYLHTERDRERQSKRLERIDLENNQLNEKIENLRVRAYTLNDFTLHLISLSSSPEF
;
A
#
# COMPACT_ATOMS: atom_id res chain seq x y z
N MET A 1 65.40 -36.07 29.68
CA MET A 1 64.23 -36.56 28.96
C MET A 1 62.94 -35.84 29.36
N SER A 2 62.76 -35.47 30.65
CA SER A 2 61.54 -34.77 31.09
C SER A 2 61.33 -33.38 30.47
N PHE A 3 62.43 -32.70 30.15
CA PHE A 3 62.37 -31.36 29.52
C PHE A 3 61.82 -31.39 28.09
N ILE A 4 62.25 -32.35 27.27
CA ILE A 4 61.74 -32.53 25.90
C ILE A 4 60.27 -32.89 25.92
N TRP A 5 59.86 -33.73 26.86
CA TRP A 5 58.46 -34.11 27.01
C TRP A 5 57.61 -32.90 27.40
N LEU A 6 58.06 -32.08 28.32
CA LEU A 6 57.38 -30.85 28.73
C LEU A 6 57.27 -29.84 27.58
N CYS A 7 58.34 -29.68 26.79
CA CYS A 7 58.32 -28.81 25.59
C CYS A 7 57.34 -29.33 24.56
N SER A 8 57.28 -30.63 24.31
CA SER A 8 56.34 -31.24 23.40
C SER A 8 54.91 -31.04 23.85
N CYS A 9 54.61 -31.22 25.13
CA CYS A 9 53.30 -30.96 25.71
C CYS A 9 52.90 -29.48 25.59
N SER A 10 53.83 -28.55 25.83
CA SER A 10 53.59 -27.11 25.68
C SER A 10 53.28 -26.73 24.24
N ILE A 11 54.02 -27.31 23.27
CA ILE A 11 53.78 -27.09 21.84
C ILE A 11 52.40 -27.60 21.44
N GLN A 12 52.00 -28.76 21.90
CA GLN A 12 50.65 -29.31 21.65
C GLN A 12 49.55 -28.45 22.25
N LYS A 13 49.73 -27.96 23.48
CA LYS A 13 48.75 -27.04 24.12
C LYS A 13 48.63 -25.73 23.35
N LEU A 14 49.73 -25.17 22.89
CA LEU A 14 49.74 -23.93 22.09
C LEU A 14 49.06 -24.14 20.75
N SER A 15 49.30 -25.29 20.10
CA SER A 15 48.60 -25.63 18.85
C SER A 15 47.10 -25.77 19.05
N THR A 16 46.67 -26.45 20.12
CA THR A 16 45.25 -26.60 20.46
C THR A 16 44.61 -25.27 20.77
N LEU A 17 45.26 -24.41 21.53
CA LEU A 17 44.76 -23.06 21.82
C LEU A 17 44.64 -22.20 20.56
N ARG A 18 45.61 -22.32 19.65
CA ARG A 18 45.55 -21.61 18.37
C ARG A 18 44.35 -22.07 17.55
N ASP A 19 44.11 -23.36 17.45
CA ASP A 19 42.98 -23.92 16.74
C ASP A 19 41.64 -23.46 17.34
N GLN A 20 41.56 -23.45 18.67
CA GLN A 20 40.39 -22.92 19.36
C GLN A 20 40.17 -21.43 19.10
N MET A 21 41.20 -20.64 19.09
CA MET A 21 41.12 -19.20 18.77
C MET A 21 40.61 -18.96 17.35
N VAL A 22 41.11 -19.73 16.40
CA VAL A 22 40.64 -19.63 14.99
C VAL A 22 39.19 -20.01 14.89
N GLU A 23 38.73 -21.05 15.57
CA GLU A 23 37.36 -21.48 15.60
C GLU A 23 36.46 -20.40 16.23
N TRP A 24 36.85 -19.84 17.35
CA TRP A 24 36.11 -18.77 18.02
C TRP A 24 36.03 -17.50 17.16
N ASP A 25 37.11 -17.17 16.46
CA ASP A 25 37.11 -16.03 15.54
C ASP A 25 36.13 -16.24 14.38
N LEU A 26 36.09 -17.44 13.82
CA LEU A 26 35.10 -17.79 12.79
C LEU A 26 33.65 -17.72 13.30
N GLN A 27 33.41 -18.24 14.49
CA GLN A 27 32.09 -18.16 15.12
C GLN A 27 31.70 -16.72 15.40
N PHE A 28 32.60 -15.90 15.88
CA PHE A 28 32.37 -14.49 16.13
C PHE A 28 32.01 -13.73 14.86
N LYS A 29 32.75 -13.97 13.78
CA LYS A 29 32.45 -13.37 12.47
C LYS A 29 31.09 -13.83 11.94
N ALA A 30 30.76 -15.11 12.09
CA ALA A 30 29.44 -15.63 11.71
C ALA A 30 28.32 -14.97 12.49
N LEU A 31 28.50 -14.75 13.80
CA LEU A 31 27.53 -14.04 14.63
C LEU A 31 27.38 -12.58 14.21
N GLN A 32 28.47 -11.90 13.88
CA GLN A 32 28.41 -10.53 13.37
C GLN A 32 27.66 -10.44 12.04
N GLU A 33 27.88 -11.37 11.14
CA GLU A 33 27.16 -11.45 9.87
C GLU A 33 25.68 -11.69 10.07
N LEU A 34 25.33 -12.58 11.00
CA LEU A 34 23.95 -12.85 11.36
C LEU A 34 23.27 -11.61 11.94
N GLU A 35 23.91 -10.91 12.86
CA GLU A 35 23.43 -9.67 13.45
C GLU A 35 23.20 -8.61 12.38
N HIS A 36 24.15 -8.46 11.45
CA HIS A 36 24.02 -7.53 10.33
C HIS A 36 22.87 -7.92 9.40
N ALA A 37 22.68 -9.20 9.13
CA ALA A 37 21.57 -9.71 8.35
C ALA A 37 20.22 -9.43 9.02
N GLU A 38 20.14 -9.58 10.33
CA GLU A 38 18.92 -9.26 11.12
C GLU A 38 18.60 -7.78 11.06
N GLU A 39 19.58 -6.89 11.19
CA GLU A 39 19.38 -5.44 11.04
C GLU A 39 18.89 -5.09 9.64
N THR A 40 19.51 -5.68 8.61
CA THR A 40 19.12 -5.46 7.22
C THR A 40 17.69 -5.94 6.98
N LEU A 41 17.33 -7.10 7.50
CA LEU A 41 15.98 -7.65 7.40
C LEU A 41 14.96 -6.74 8.09
N SER A 42 15.29 -6.23 9.26
CA SER A 42 14.44 -5.30 10.02
C SER A 42 14.20 -4.02 9.22
N LYS A 43 15.24 -3.44 8.64
CA LYS A 43 15.14 -2.26 7.77
C LYS A 43 14.28 -2.51 6.53
N LEU A 44 14.48 -3.67 5.89
CA LEU A 44 13.70 -4.05 4.71
C LEU A 44 12.22 -4.25 5.05
N ARG A 45 11.91 -4.84 6.19
CA ARG A 45 10.52 -4.98 6.66
C ARG A 45 9.87 -3.63 6.90
N LEU A 46 10.61 -2.70 7.49
CA LEU A 46 10.13 -1.33 7.70
C LEU A 46 9.88 -0.61 6.37
N HIS A 47 10.81 -0.72 5.42
CA HIS A 47 10.67 -0.14 4.10
C HIS A 47 9.48 -0.74 3.34
N LEU A 48 9.27 -2.05 3.45
CA LEU A 48 8.15 -2.73 2.83
C LEU A 48 6.82 -2.27 3.41
N ALA A 49 6.74 -2.17 4.74
CA ALA A 49 5.54 -1.68 5.42
C ALA A 49 5.21 -0.24 4.99
N TRP A 50 6.23 0.61 4.89
CA TRP A 50 6.09 1.99 4.44
C TRP A 50 5.65 2.07 2.97
N ALA A 51 6.25 1.25 2.10
CA ALA A 51 5.88 1.19 0.70
C ALA A 51 4.41 0.73 0.50
N ARG A 52 3.97 -0.25 1.28
CA ARG A 52 2.57 -0.70 1.29
C ARG A 52 1.62 0.38 1.76
N TYR A 53 2.00 1.10 2.80
CA TYR A 53 1.21 2.23 3.30
C TYR A 53 1.06 3.31 2.22
N LEU A 54 2.15 3.73 1.59
CA LEU A 54 2.12 4.73 0.53
C LEU A 54 1.29 4.26 -0.67
N HIS A 55 1.38 2.99 -1.04
CA HIS A 55 0.60 2.42 -2.12
C HIS A 55 -0.90 2.47 -1.80
N THR A 56 -1.27 2.08 -0.59
CA THR A 56 -2.66 2.12 -0.12
C THR A 56 -3.20 3.55 -0.08
N GLU A 57 -2.40 4.51 0.37
CA GLU A 57 -2.78 5.92 0.39
C GLU A 57 -3.00 6.48 -1.03
N ARG A 58 -2.15 6.11 -1.97
CA ARG A 58 -2.31 6.50 -3.37
C ARG A 58 -3.58 5.92 -3.99
N ASP A 59 -3.87 4.65 -3.70
CA ASP A 59 -5.11 4.00 -4.17
C ASP A 59 -6.34 4.67 -3.57
N ARG A 60 -6.29 4.99 -2.30
CA ARG A 60 -7.37 5.71 -1.61
C ARG A 60 -7.61 7.10 -2.23
N GLU A 61 -6.54 7.83 -2.53
CA GLU A 61 -6.63 9.11 -3.20
C GLU A 61 -7.26 9.01 -4.59
N ARG A 62 -6.85 8.00 -5.37
CA ARG A 62 -7.42 7.74 -6.70
C ARG A 62 -8.90 7.41 -6.61
N GLN A 63 -9.30 6.59 -5.66
CA GLN A 63 -10.70 6.23 -5.42
C GLN A 63 -11.51 7.43 -4.97
N SER A 64 -10.96 8.26 -4.10
CA SER A 64 -11.59 9.50 -3.67
C SER A 64 -11.86 10.45 -4.84
N LYS A 65 -10.89 10.62 -5.73
CA LYS A 65 -11.03 11.43 -6.94
C LYS A 65 -12.07 10.85 -7.90
N ARG A 66 -12.14 9.53 -8.01
CA ARG A 66 -13.18 8.86 -8.83
C ARG A 66 -14.56 9.09 -8.25
N LEU A 67 -14.72 9.01 -6.93
CA LEU A 67 -15.99 9.27 -6.27
C LEU A 67 -16.44 10.73 -6.48
N GLU A 68 -15.55 11.68 -6.32
CA GLU A 68 -15.83 13.09 -6.61
C GLU A 68 -16.32 13.30 -8.05
N ARG A 69 -15.66 12.63 -8.99
CA ARG A 69 -16.03 12.70 -10.41
C ARG A 69 -17.42 12.10 -10.65
N ILE A 70 -17.68 10.94 -10.06
CA ILE A 70 -18.98 10.26 -10.18
C ILE A 70 -20.08 11.11 -9.55
N ASP A 71 -19.84 11.71 -8.39
CA ASP A 71 -20.77 12.59 -7.73
C ASP A 71 -21.07 13.82 -8.59
N LEU A 72 -20.06 14.40 -9.20
CA LEU A 72 -20.24 15.52 -10.12
C LEU A 72 -21.08 15.13 -11.34
N GLU A 73 -20.78 13.99 -11.95
CA GLU A 73 -21.53 13.46 -13.09
C GLU A 73 -22.99 13.17 -12.70
N ASN A 74 -23.20 12.58 -11.53
CA ASN A 74 -24.55 12.32 -11.02
C ASN A 74 -25.34 13.61 -10.79
N ASN A 75 -24.72 14.63 -10.23
CA ASN A 75 -25.36 15.93 -10.05
C ASN A 75 -25.72 16.56 -11.38
N GLN A 76 -24.84 16.48 -12.38
CA GLN A 76 -25.11 16.99 -13.72
C GLN A 76 -26.27 16.23 -14.39
N LEU A 77 -26.29 14.89 -14.25
CA LEU A 77 -27.37 14.08 -14.77
C LEU A 77 -28.70 14.38 -14.07
N ASN A 78 -28.68 14.56 -12.78
CA ASN A 78 -29.87 14.92 -12.01
C ASN A 78 -30.40 16.31 -12.45
N GLU A 79 -29.55 17.26 -12.71
CA GLU A 79 -29.97 18.57 -13.26
C GLU A 79 -30.59 18.41 -14.64
N LYS A 80 -30.01 17.58 -15.52
CA LYS A 80 -30.59 17.30 -16.84
C LYS A 80 -31.94 16.63 -16.72
N ILE A 81 -32.07 15.66 -15.83
CA ILE A 81 -33.35 14.98 -15.58
C ILE A 81 -34.41 15.99 -15.10
N GLU A 82 -34.05 16.86 -14.18
CA GLU A 82 -34.96 17.87 -13.66
C GLU A 82 -35.34 18.88 -14.74
N ASN A 83 -34.40 19.32 -15.54
CA ASN A 83 -34.70 20.20 -16.66
C ASN A 83 -35.64 19.55 -17.69
N LEU A 84 -35.42 18.26 -17.98
CA LEU A 84 -36.31 17.53 -18.87
C LEU A 84 -37.69 17.33 -18.30
N ARG A 85 -37.79 17.10 -16.99
CA ARG A 85 -39.11 17.04 -16.30
C ARG A 85 -39.83 18.35 -16.40
N VAL A 86 -39.18 19.45 -16.13
CA VAL A 86 -39.79 20.79 -16.23
C VAL A 86 -40.26 21.02 -17.65
N ARG A 87 -39.46 20.68 -18.66
CA ARG A 87 -39.88 20.78 -20.05
C ARG A 87 -41.10 19.92 -20.37
N ALA A 88 -41.08 18.68 -19.88
CA ALA A 88 -42.20 17.75 -20.09
C ALA A 88 -43.48 18.27 -19.45
N TYR A 89 -43.41 18.77 -18.24
CA TYR A 89 -44.57 19.40 -17.57
C TYR A 89 -45.05 20.65 -18.31
N THR A 90 -44.14 21.50 -18.75
CA THR A 90 -44.47 22.69 -19.52
C THR A 90 -45.15 22.34 -20.83
N LEU A 91 -44.62 21.35 -21.57
CA LEU A 91 -45.23 20.87 -22.80
C LEU A 91 -46.62 20.23 -22.55
N ASN A 92 -46.75 19.46 -21.48
CA ASN A 92 -47.99 18.83 -21.11
C ASN A 92 -49.04 19.90 -20.76
N ASP A 93 -48.70 20.92 -19.97
CA ASP A 93 -49.56 22.02 -19.64
C ASP A 93 -49.99 22.81 -20.89
N PHE A 94 -49.04 23.07 -21.80
CA PHE A 94 -49.27 23.73 -23.05
C PHE A 94 -50.22 22.92 -23.94
N THR A 95 -50.03 21.60 -24.01
CA THR A 95 -50.91 20.69 -24.76
C THR A 95 -52.31 20.65 -24.19
N LEU A 96 -52.44 20.56 -22.86
CA LEU A 96 -53.74 20.61 -22.18
C LEU A 96 -54.44 21.94 -22.44
N HIS A 97 -53.72 23.03 -22.41
CA HIS A 97 -54.28 24.36 -22.69
C HIS A 97 -54.78 24.45 -24.14
N LEU A 98 -54.04 23.97 -25.11
CA LEU A 98 -54.46 23.90 -26.51
C LEU A 98 -55.71 23.01 -26.71
N ILE A 99 -55.74 21.87 -26.07
CA ILE A 99 -56.90 20.97 -26.09
C ILE A 99 -58.14 21.67 -25.49
N SER A 100 -57.92 22.36 -24.38
CA SER A 100 -58.99 23.14 -23.74
C SER A 100 -59.53 24.22 -24.64
N LEU A 101 -58.67 24.94 -25.35
CA LEU A 101 -59.07 25.96 -26.32
C LEU A 101 -59.75 25.37 -27.54
N SER A 102 -59.30 24.24 -28.05
CA SER A 102 -59.87 23.58 -29.22
C SER A 102 -61.18 22.88 -28.91
N SER A 103 -61.43 22.45 -27.68
CA SER A 103 -62.64 21.86 -27.22
C SER A 103 -63.66 22.85 -26.68
N SER A 104 -63.34 24.13 -26.67
CA SER A 104 -64.22 25.17 -26.28
C SER A 104 -65.47 25.20 -27.24
N PRO A 105 -66.62 24.92 -26.77
CA PRO A 105 -67.81 24.92 -27.63
C PRO A 105 -68.23 26.31 -27.99
N GLU A 106 -68.02 26.66 -29.21
CA GLU A 106 -68.51 27.91 -29.78
C GLU A 106 -69.94 27.75 -30.31
N PHE A 107 -70.54 26.79 -29.73
CA PHE A 107 -71.94 26.50 -30.17
C PHE A 107 -72.91 26.82 -29.10
#